data_694ce222b38178c22e72110349bfcdc9
#
_entry.id   694ce222b38178c22e72110349bfcdc9
#
_cell.length_a   1.000
_cell.length_b   1.000
_cell.length_c   1.000
_cell.angle_alpha   90.00
_cell.angle_beta   90.00
_cell.angle_gamma   90.00
#
_symmetry.space_group_name_H-M   'P 1'
#
loop_
_entity.id
_entity.type
_entity.pdbx_description
1 polymer ?
#
loop_
_entity_poly.entity_id
_entity_poly.type
_entity_poly.pdbx_seq_one_letter_code
_entity_poly.pdbx_strand_id
1 'polypeptide(L)'
;MKLKSIAVAIASILTLTTEANAQQAFYMANEAVMVTDGDTKVLFDPLYPESYGQYLLVPEAMRDALFAGDEPFDGVDAIFVSHFHGDHFSADDMLRLLIAQPDIMLYAPQQAVLAMRSIADPEQELVFDRVNGVALEYQDAPVILSMDKLKVEAVRIPHSGWPTDRLNVQNIVWRVTLNERSVVVHMGDADSNDVHFARNSEYWGQVSPNMAFPPYWFFGSREGRNILENRVGAKRNVGIHVPRTIPGDPMQRPRPLRGADLFMVPGETRRIN
;
A
#
# COMPACT_ATOMS: atom_id res chain seq x y z
N MET A 1 -55.00 34.06 -37.67
CA MET A 1 -54.21 32.82 -37.64
C MET A 1 -53.03 33.02 -36.69
N LYS A 2 -53.10 32.48 -35.47
CA LYS A 2 -51.97 32.60 -34.49
C LYS A 2 -51.13 31.31 -34.52
N LEU A 3 -49.86 31.41 -34.95
CA LEU A 3 -48.90 30.30 -34.85
C LEU A 3 -48.52 30.15 -33.38
N LYS A 4 -48.68 28.94 -32.86
CA LYS A 4 -48.15 28.53 -31.54
C LYS A 4 -46.76 27.94 -31.78
N SER A 5 -45.72 28.60 -31.26
CA SER A 5 -44.39 28.08 -31.20
C SER A 5 -44.32 27.02 -30.12
N ILE A 6 -43.95 25.78 -30.50
CA ILE A 6 -43.66 24.68 -29.58
C ILE A 6 -42.16 24.75 -29.27
N ALA A 7 -41.82 25.10 -28.04
CA ALA A 7 -40.48 25.03 -27.54
C ALA A 7 -40.18 23.56 -27.12
N VAL A 8 -39.27 22.88 -27.82
CA VAL A 8 -38.77 21.57 -27.44
C VAL A 8 -37.63 21.80 -26.44
N ALA A 9 -37.85 21.47 -25.18
CA ALA A 9 -36.82 21.45 -24.18
C ALA A 9 -36.00 20.17 -24.34
N ILE A 10 -34.76 20.30 -24.83
CA ILE A 10 -33.78 19.20 -24.84
C ILE A 10 -33.22 19.10 -23.40
N ALA A 11 -33.69 18.13 -22.65
CA ALA A 11 -33.10 17.75 -21.37
C ALA A 11 -31.78 17.05 -21.65
N SER A 12 -30.66 17.74 -21.46
CA SER A 12 -29.33 17.13 -21.43
C SER A 12 -29.23 16.27 -20.20
N ILE A 13 -29.36 14.96 -20.37
CA ILE A 13 -29.02 13.99 -19.33
C ILE A 13 -27.50 14.00 -19.23
N LEU A 14 -26.94 14.72 -18.25
CA LEU A 14 -25.57 14.51 -17.79
C LEU A 14 -25.55 13.10 -17.19
N THR A 15 -25.01 12.15 -17.93
CA THR A 15 -24.58 10.88 -17.36
C THR A 15 -23.36 11.20 -16.49
N LEU A 16 -23.58 11.33 -15.20
CA LEU A 16 -22.53 11.18 -14.20
C LEU A 16 -22.05 9.73 -14.31
N THR A 17 -21.04 9.50 -15.13
CA THR A 17 -20.29 8.26 -15.07
C THR A 17 -19.58 8.29 -13.72
N THR A 18 -20.08 7.51 -12.79
CA THR A 18 -19.42 7.25 -11.52
C THR A 18 -18.03 6.70 -11.83
N GLU A 19 -16.98 7.40 -11.39
CA GLU A 19 -15.59 6.92 -11.43
C GLU A 19 -15.38 5.73 -10.46
N ALA A 20 -16.45 5.13 -9.97
CA ALA A 20 -16.50 4.07 -8.99
C ALA A 20 -15.80 2.75 -9.41
N ASN A 21 -15.28 2.67 -10.64
CA ASN A 21 -14.59 1.49 -11.16
C ASN A 21 -13.16 1.78 -11.62
N ALA A 22 -12.55 2.87 -11.18
CA ALA A 22 -11.19 3.20 -11.60
C ALA A 22 -10.17 2.30 -10.89
N GLN A 23 -9.29 1.70 -11.68
CA GLN A 23 -8.07 1.08 -11.14
C GLN A 23 -7.12 2.19 -10.71
N GLN A 24 -7.01 2.40 -9.41
CA GLN A 24 -6.20 3.51 -8.89
C GLN A 24 -5.52 3.18 -7.57
N ALA A 25 -4.40 3.88 -7.34
CA ALA A 25 -3.77 4.01 -6.05
C ALA A 25 -4.11 5.38 -5.47
N PHE A 26 -4.51 5.42 -4.20
CA PHE A 26 -4.84 6.61 -3.42
C PHE A 26 -3.87 6.70 -2.24
N TYR A 27 -3.16 7.83 -2.14
CA TYR A 27 -2.17 8.06 -1.10
C TYR A 27 -2.83 8.63 0.15
N MET A 28 -2.60 7.96 1.28
CA MET A 28 -3.11 8.42 2.57
C MET A 28 -2.06 9.24 3.33
N ALA A 29 -0.83 8.74 3.46
CA ALA A 29 0.38 9.42 3.95
C ALA A 29 1.52 8.40 4.10
N ASN A 30 2.77 8.82 4.16
CA ASN A 30 3.98 8.02 4.40
C ASN A 30 4.01 6.75 3.53
N GLU A 31 3.73 5.59 4.12
CA GLU A 31 3.61 4.29 3.44
C GLU A 31 2.15 3.88 3.18
N ALA A 32 1.20 4.64 3.74
CA ALA A 32 -0.22 4.31 3.64
C ALA A 32 -0.77 4.58 2.24
N VAL A 33 -1.13 3.50 1.53
CA VAL A 33 -1.70 3.54 0.18
C VAL A 33 -2.92 2.64 0.13
N MET A 34 -4.03 3.16 -0.40
CA MET A 34 -5.17 2.35 -0.81
C MET A 34 -5.08 2.05 -2.30
N VAL A 35 -5.37 0.82 -2.68
CA VAL A 35 -5.46 0.38 -4.08
C VAL A 35 -6.86 -0.14 -4.33
N THR A 36 -7.46 0.32 -5.43
CA THR A 36 -8.80 -0.12 -5.85
C THR A 36 -8.78 -0.70 -7.26
N ASP A 37 -9.58 -1.73 -7.48
CA ASP A 37 -9.90 -2.27 -8.80
C ASP A 37 -11.37 -2.72 -8.83
N GLY A 38 -12.23 -1.90 -9.38
CA GLY A 38 -13.68 -2.09 -9.24
C GLY A 38 -14.10 -1.96 -7.77
N ASP A 39 -14.79 -2.96 -7.29
CA ASP A 39 -15.27 -3.07 -5.89
C ASP A 39 -14.22 -3.64 -4.94
N THR A 40 -13.07 -4.10 -5.45
CA THR A 40 -12.01 -4.65 -4.62
C THR A 40 -11.09 -3.54 -4.12
N LYS A 41 -10.95 -3.43 -2.80
CA LYS A 41 -10.15 -2.41 -2.12
C LYS A 41 -9.16 -3.05 -1.15
N VAL A 42 -7.91 -2.66 -1.25
CA VAL A 42 -6.86 -3.08 -0.31
C VAL A 42 -6.08 -1.89 0.21
N LEU A 43 -5.60 -1.99 1.45
CA LEU A 43 -4.80 -0.96 2.11
C LEU A 43 -3.42 -1.52 2.47
N PHE A 44 -2.40 -0.69 2.34
CA PHE A 44 -1.05 -0.98 2.80
C PHE A 44 -0.68 0.01 3.89
N ASP A 45 -0.16 -0.48 5.03
CA ASP A 45 0.31 0.27 6.19
C ASP A 45 -0.58 1.46 6.61
N PRO A 46 -1.92 1.30 6.74
CA PRO A 46 -2.83 2.43 6.85
C PRO A 46 -2.86 3.09 8.23
N LEU A 47 -2.39 2.43 9.28
CA LEU A 47 -2.54 2.87 10.66
C LEU A 47 -1.22 2.81 11.44
N TYR A 48 -0.70 3.99 11.75
CA TYR A 48 0.53 4.16 12.52
C TYR A 48 0.49 5.49 13.32
N PRO A 49 1.01 5.50 14.56
CA PRO A 49 0.98 6.68 15.42
C PRO A 49 2.22 7.56 15.30
N GLU A 50 3.33 7.02 14.76
CA GLU A 50 4.63 7.68 14.79
C GLU A 50 5.01 8.27 13.43
N SER A 51 5.56 9.46 13.46
CA SER A 51 6.14 10.10 12.28
C SER A 51 7.63 10.35 12.44
N TYR A 52 8.16 10.12 13.64
CA TYR A 52 9.53 10.46 14.05
C TYR A 52 9.92 11.92 13.71
N GLY A 53 8.91 12.81 13.59
CA GLY A 53 9.09 14.19 13.14
C GLY A 53 9.52 14.34 11.68
N GLN A 54 9.61 13.26 10.93
CA GLN A 54 10.13 13.22 9.56
C GLN A 54 9.04 13.01 8.51
N TYR A 55 8.02 12.21 8.82
CA TYR A 55 7.02 11.77 7.85
C TYR A 55 5.66 12.43 8.09
N LEU A 56 4.74 12.24 7.15
CA LEU A 56 3.35 12.62 7.31
C LEU A 56 2.59 11.54 8.07
N LEU A 57 1.72 11.92 8.98
CA LEU A 57 0.69 11.05 9.53
C LEU A 57 -0.53 11.04 8.62
N VAL A 58 -1.26 9.93 8.63
CA VAL A 58 -2.58 9.86 7.97
C VAL A 58 -3.50 10.92 8.59
N PRO A 59 -4.12 11.80 7.78
CA PRO A 59 -5.03 12.81 8.28
C PRO A 59 -6.16 12.21 9.14
N GLU A 60 -6.50 12.88 10.24
CA GLU A 60 -7.53 12.43 11.18
C GLU A 60 -8.86 12.10 10.46
N ALA A 61 -9.31 12.95 9.55
CA ALA A 61 -10.52 12.70 8.79
C ALA A 61 -10.49 11.42 7.94
N MET A 62 -9.31 11.03 7.42
CA MET A 62 -9.15 9.75 6.69
C MET A 62 -9.16 8.57 7.66
N ARG A 63 -8.54 8.72 8.83
CA ARG A 63 -8.58 7.69 9.88
C ARG A 63 -10.01 7.46 10.36
N ASP A 64 -10.73 8.54 10.66
CA ASP A 64 -12.11 8.47 11.13
C ASP A 64 -13.02 7.79 10.10
N ALA A 65 -12.89 8.16 8.81
CA ALA A 65 -13.63 7.53 7.73
C ALA A 65 -13.28 6.03 7.58
N LEU A 66 -11.99 5.65 7.74
CA LEU A 66 -11.57 4.25 7.72
C LEU A 66 -12.20 3.46 8.86
N PHE A 67 -12.20 4.01 10.09
CA PHE A 67 -12.82 3.35 11.25
C PHE A 67 -14.35 3.25 11.13
N ALA A 68 -14.98 4.27 10.53
CA ALA A 68 -16.43 4.28 10.29
C ALA A 68 -16.86 3.37 9.12
N GLY A 69 -15.92 3.01 8.22
CA GLY A 69 -16.25 2.35 6.95
C GLY A 69 -16.97 3.28 5.98
N ASP A 70 -16.68 4.58 6.07
CA ASP A 70 -17.22 5.61 5.18
C ASP A 70 -16.38 5.74 3.90
N GLU A 71 -17.01 6.25 2.81
CA GLU A 71 -16.28 6.53 1.57
C GLU A 71 -15.05 7.44 1.81
N PRO A 72 -13.92 7.15 1.17
CA PRO A 72 -13.67 6.12 0.16
C PRO A 72 -13.23 4.75 0.73
N PHE A 73 -13.27 4.56 2.05
CA PHE A 73 -12.77 3.37 2.76
C PHE A 73 -13.88 2.35 3.09
N ASP A 74 -15.07 2.52 2.55
CA ASP A 74 -16.14 1.52 2.60
C ASP A 74 -15.74 0.25 1.84
N GLY A 75 -16.11 -0.91 2.37
CA GLY A 75 -15.90 -2.19 1.68
C GLY A 75 -14.43 -2.56 1.43
N VAL A 76 -13.53 -2.26 2.36
CA VAL A 76 -12.13 -2.72 2.29
C VAL A 76 -12.09 -4.23 2.47
N ASP A 77 -11.50 -4.96 1.50
CA ASP A 77 -11.36 -6.42 1.54
C ASP A 77 -10.17 -6.86 2.40
N ALA A 78 -9.03 -6.17 2.29
CA ALA A 78 -7.83 -6.57 3.00
C ALA A 78 -6.90 -5.41 3.36
N ILE A 79 -6.15 -5.61 4.45
CA ILE A 79 -5.05 -4.74 4.89
C ILE A 79 -3.75 -5.54 4.88
N PHE A 80 -2.68 -4.92 4.41
CA PHE A 80 -1.33 -5.45 4.39
C PHE A 80 -0.41 -4.59 5.24
N VAL A 81 0.28 -5.20 6.19
CA VAL A 81 1.31 -4.53 7.01
C VAL A 81 2.68 -5.00 6.54
N SER A 82 3.55 -4.05 6.18
CA SER A 82 4.90 -4.37 5.74
C SER A 82 5.79 -4.83 6.89
N HIS A 83 5.79 -4.12 8.01
CA HIS A 83 6.53 -4.45 9.21
C HIS A 83 5.97 -3.73 10.46
N PHE A 84 6.52 -4.01 11.64
CA PHE A 84 5.93 -3.63 12.94
C PHE A 84 6.39 -2.27 13.49
N HIS A 85 7.21 -1.48 12.79
CA HIS A 85 7.63 -0.16 13.27
C HIS A 85 6.47 0.82 13.41
N GLY A 86 6.62 1.76 14.34
CA GLY A 86 5.54 2.69 14.73
C GLY A 86 5.15 3.70 13.66
N ASP A 87 5.89 3.85 12.58
CA ASP A 87 5.56 4.66 11.39
C ASP A 87 4.93 3.85 10.23
N HIS A 88 4.64 2.56 10.48
CA HIS A 88 3.94 1.65 9.57
C HIS A 88 2.75 0.95 10.23
N PHE A 89 2.83 0.74 11.55
CA PHE A 89 1.89 -0.12 12.25
C PHE A 89 1.59 0.34 13.68
N SER A 90 0.32 0.26 14.05
CA SER A 90 -0.18 0.37 15.42
C SER A 90 -0.98 -0.88 15.77
N ALA A 91 -0.52 -1.64 16.74
CA ALA A 91 -1.23 -2.84 17.20
C ALA A 91 -2.62 -2.52 17.75
N ASP A 92 -2.74 -1.44 18.55
CA ASP A 92 -4.00 -0.99 19.16
C ASP A 92 -5.00 -0.53 18.08
N ASP A 93 -4.58 0.39 17.20
CA ASP A 93 -5.46 0.89 16.15
C ASP A 93 -5.89 -0.23 15.18
N MET A 94 -4.97 -1.15 14.83
CA MET A 94 -5.30 -2.26 13.94
C MET A 94 -6.31 -3.21 14.59
N LEU A 95 -6.13 -3.56 15.86
CA LEU A 95 -7.08 -4.41 16.59
C LEU A 95 -8.45 -3.73 16.67
N ARG A 96 -8.50 -2.44 17.00
CA ARG A 96 -9.74 -1.66 17.04
C ARG A 96 -10.42 -1.59 15.67
N LEU A 97 -9.65 -1.39 14.59
CA LEU A 97 -10.21 -1.36 13.23
C LEU A 97 -10.82 -2.71 12.86
N LEU A 98 -10.13 -3.81 13.09
CA LEU A 98 -10.65 -5.14 12.79
C LEU A 98 -11.90 -5.50 13.62
N ILE A 99 -12.05 -4.93 14.80
CA ILE A 99 -13.29 -5.05 15.59
C ILE A 99 -14.41 -4.22 14.96
N ALA A 100 -14.11 -2.99 14.56
CA ALA A 100 -15.09 -2.07 13.95
C ALA A 100 -15.53 -2.52 12.54
N GLN A 101 -14.62 -3.13 11.78
CA GLN A 101 -14.83 -3.57 10.39
C GLN A 101 -14.63 -5.10 10.28
N PRO A 102 -15.66 -5.91 10.55
CA PRO A 102 -15.53 -7.36 10.71
C PRO A 102 -15.25 -8.11 9.40
N ASP A 103 -15.40 -7.50 8.23
CA ASP A 103 -15.19 -8.13 6.93
C ASP A 103 -13.74 -7.99 6.43
N ILE A 104 -12.93 -7.14 7.07
CA ILE A 104 -11.54 -6.90 6.65
C ILE A 104 -10.65 -8.09 7.05
N MET A 105 -9.87 -8.60 6.07
CA MET A 105 -8.78 -9.55 6.30
C MET A 105 -7.48 -8.79 6.57
N LEU A 106 -6.66 -9.26 7.51
CA LEU A 106 -5.33 -8.72 7.76
C LEU A 106 -4.25 -9.71 7.29
N TYR A 107 -3.26 -9.20 6.56
CA TYR A 107 -2.00 -9.87 6.23
C TYR A 107 -0.84 -9.07 6.83
N ALA A 108 -0.05 -9.70 7.69
CA ALA A 108 1.00 -9.02 8.42
C ALA A 108 2.18 -9.94 8.73
N PRO A 109 3.40 -9.42 8.91
CA PRO A 109 4.49 -10.22 9.44
C PRO A 109 4.12 -10.73 10.84
N GLN A 110 4.62 -11.91 11.19
CA GLN A 110 4.32 -12.54 12.48
C GLN A 110 4.65 -11.64 13.68
N GLN A 111 5.64 -10.77 13.55
CA GLN A 111 5.99 -9.79 14.60
C GLN A 111 4.82 -8.82 14.89
N ALA A 112 4.14 -8.32 13.86
CA ALA A 112 2.98 -7.44 14.05
C ALA A 112 1.80 -8.21 14.67
N VAL A 113 1.56 -9.45 14.23
CA VAL A 113 0.51 -10.30 14.80
C VAL A 113 0.76 -10.58 16.29
N LEU A 114 2.01 -10.89 16.66
CA LEU A 114 2.37 -11.11 18.06
C LEU A 114 2.20 -9.83 18.90
N ALA A 115 2.51 -8.65 18.35
CA ALA A 115 2.26 -7.38 19.03
C ALA A 115 0.76 -7.17 19.30
N MET A 116 -0.11 -7.44 18.32
CA MET A 116 -1.56 -7.38 18.51
C MET A 116 -2.03 -8.38 19.58
N ARG A 117 -1.59 -9.63 19.52
CA ARG A 117 -1.96 -10.65 20.51
C ARG A 117 -1.50 -10.30 21.92
N SER A 118 -0.40 -9.58 22.09
CA SER A 118 0.13 -9.19 23.40
C SER A 118 -0.74 -8.17 24.15
N ILE A 119 -1.61 -7.47 23.43
CA ILE A 119 -2.52 -6.43 24.00
C ILE A 119 -3.99 -6.79 23.88
N ALA A 120 -4.33 -7.86 23.17
CA ALA A 120 -5.72 -8.27 22.95
C ALA A 120 -6.32 -8.88 24.24
N ASP A 121 -7.54 -8.50 24.54
CA ASP A 121 -8.34 -9.15 25.56
C ASP A 121 -8.84 -10.53 25.10
N PRO A 122 -9.10 -11.49 26.01
CA PRO A 122 -9.61 -12.80 25.65
C PRO A 122 -10.89 -12.79 24.81
N GLU A 123 -11.73 -11.76 24.98
CA GLU A 123 -12.97 -11.58 24.22
C GLU A 123 -12.74 -11.17 22.76
N GLN A 124 -11.54 -10.72 22.43
CA GLN A 124 -11.12 -10.28 21.09
C GLN A 124 -10.45 -11.40 20.27
N GLU A 125 -10.31 -12.61 20.85
CA GLU A 125 -9.57 -13.71 20.19
C GLU A 125 -10.15 -14.05 18.81
N LEU A 126 -11.47 -13.93 18.61
CA LEU A 126 -12.13 -14.19 17.33
C LEU A 126 -11.69 -13.24 16.18
N VAL A 127 -11.11 -12.09 16.51
CA VAL A 127 -10.55 -11.19 15.50
C VAL A 127 -9.42 -11.89 14.74
N PHE A 128 -8.65 -12.75 15.42
CA PHE A 128 -7.49 -13.42 14.83
C PHE A 128 -7.84 -14.53 13.84
N ASP A 129 -9.10 -14.92 13.71
CA ASP A 129 -9.55 -15.83 12.63
C ASP A 129 -9.40 -15.19 11.24
N ARG A 130 -9.27 -13.86 11.18
CA ARG A 130 -9.10 -13.05 9.96
C ARG A 130 -7.69 -12.47 9.82
N VAL A 131 -6.76 -12.91 10.66
CA VAL A 131 -5.38 -12.42 10.68
C VAL A 131 -4.44 -13.48 10.14
N ASN A 132 -3.83 -13.20 9.00
CA ASN A 132 -2.88 -14.05 8.32
C ASN A 132 -1.45 -13.60 8.67
N GLY A 133 -0.85 -14.26 9.67
CA GLY A 133 0.53 -14.00 10.07
C GLY A 133 1.52 -14.69 9.14
N VAL A 134 2.48 -13.94 8.60
CA VAL A 134 3.54 -14.45 7.74
C VAL A 134 4.85 -14.51 8.53
N ALA A 135 5.35 -15.73 8.73
CA ALA A 135 6.63 -15.99 9.39
C ALA A 135 7.66 -16.41 8.34
N LEU A 136 8.29 -15.44 7.69
CA LEU A 136 9.35 -15.67 6.72
C LEU A 136 10.71 -15.30 7.31
N GLU A 137 11.66 -16.23 7.24
CA GLU A 137 13.06 -15.93 7.50
C GLU A 137 13.75 -15.31 6.27
N TYR A 138 14.91 -14.71 6.50
CA TYR A 138 15.65 -14.01 5.44
C TYR A 138 16.08 -15.00 4.39
N GLN A 139 15.89 -15.69 3.71
CA GLN A 139 16.26 -16.63 2.64
C GLN A 139 15.13 -17.61 2.29
N ASP A 140 14.02 -17.50 2.98
CA ASP A 140 12.87 -18.31 2.62
C ASP A 140 12.37 -17.96 1.21
N ALA A 141 11.82 -18.96 0.56
CA ALA A 141 11.14 -18.76 -0.70
C ALA A 141 9.90 -17.88 -0.52
N PRO A 142 9.51 -17.10 -1.55
CA PRO A 142 8.25 -16.38 -1.53
C PRO A 142 7.07 -17.31 -1.23
N VAL A 143 6.12 -16.85 -0.42
CA VAL A 143 4.89 -17.59 -0.14
C VAL A 143 3.72 -17.00 -0.89
N ILE A 144 2.78 -17.87 -1.29
CA ILE A 144 1.55 -17.48 -1.98
C ILE A 144 0.39 -17.81 -1.05
N LEU A 145 -0.41 -16.78 -0.77
CA LEU A 145 -1.64 -16.85 -0.01
C LEU A 145 -2.75 -16.35 -0.95
N SER A 146 -3.78 -17.14 -1.17
CA SER A 146 -4.86 -16.73 -2.07
C SER A 146 -6.16 -16.61 -1.30
N MET A 147 -6.92 -15.57 -1.62
CA MET A 147 -8.25 -15.35 -1.10
C MET A 147 -9.13 -14.82 -2.23
N ASP A 148 -10.18 -15.52 -2.56
CA ASP A 148 -11.23 -15.12 -3.51
C ASP A 148 -10.75 -14.23 -4.68
N LYS A 149 -10.95 -12.90 -4.56
CA LYS A 149 -10.57 -11.89 -5.57
C LYS A 149 -9.09 -11.45 -5.50
N LEU A 150 -8.34 -11.92 -4.51
CA LEU A 150 -6.96 -11.52 -4.25
C LEU A 150 -6.01 -12.71 -4.36
N LYS A 151 -4.95 -12.56 -5.17
CA LYS A 151 -3.75 -13.37 -5.05
C LYS A 151 -2.71 -12.57 -4.28
N VAL A 152 -2.32 -13.06 -3.11
CA VAL A 152 -1.39 -12.42 -2.21
C VAL A 152 -0.07 -13.18 -2.22
N GLU A 153 1.02 -12.49 -2.45
CA GLU A 153 2.36 -13.05 -2.46
C GLU A 153 3.25 -12.24 -1.52
N ALA A 154 3.99 -12.92 -0.66
CA ALA A 154 4.85 -12.31 0.35
C ALA A 154 6.31 -12.73 0.15
N VAL A 155 7.21 -11.75 0.19
CA VAL A 155 8.66 -11.95 0.12
C VAL A 155 9.32 -11.19 1.25
N ARG A 156 10.17 -11.85 2.04
CA ARG A 156 10.99 -11.14 3.02
C ARG A 156 12.20 -10.50 2.34
N ILE A 157 12.18 -9.16 2.25
CA ILE A 157 13.36 -8.35 1.92
C ILE A 157 13.80 -7.65 3.21
N PRO A 158 15.07 -7.73 3.62
CA PRO A 158 15.56 -7.05 4.81
C PRO A 158 15.15 -5.59 4.85
N HIS A 159 14.92 -5.08 6.05
CA HIS A 159 14.70 -3.66 6.26
C HIS A 159 15.97 -2.87 5.91
N SER A 160 15.81 -1.64 5.44
CA SER A 160 16.94 -0.71 5.18
C SER A 160 17.87 -0.60 6.39
N GLY A 161 19.17 -0.58 6.12
CA GLY A 161 20.22 -0.64 7.14
C GLY A 161 20.98 -1.95 7.21
N TRP A 162 20.57 -2.92 6.38
CA TRP A 162 21.34 -4.15 6.24
C TRP A 162 22.77 -3.87 5.70
N PRO A 163 23.83 -4.62 6.15
CA PRO A 163 23.79 -5.78 7.05
C PRO A 163 24.05 -5.45 8.54
N THR A 164 23.99 -4.22 8.94
CA THR A 164 24.45 -3.78 10.28
C THR A 164 23.34 -3.39 11.24
N ASP A 165 22.15 -3.07 10.73
CA ASP A 165 21.04 -2.54 11.52
C ASP A 165 19.72 -3.24 11.14
N ARG A 166 18.77 -3.29 12.07
CA ARG A 166 17.39 -3.78 11.89
C ARG A 166 17.27 -5.19 11.32
N LEU A 167 18.27 -6.05 11.55
CA LEU A 167 18.32 -7.41 11.00
C LEU A 167 17.18 -8.30 11.50
N ASN A 168 16.64 -7.98 12.67
CA ASN A 168 15.53 -8.69 13.30
C ASN A 168 14.15 -8.22 12.81
N VAL A 169 14.07 -7.15 12.01
CA VAL A 169 12.78 -6.63 11.49
C VAL A 169 12.32 -7.49 10.33
N GLN A 170 11.11 -8.04 10.45
CA GLN A 170 10.47 -8.78 9.37
C GLN A 170 9.78 -7.80 8.41
N ASN A 171 10.54 -7.18 7.51
CA ASN A 171 9.95 -6.41 6.43
C ASN A 171 9.48 -7.34 5.32
N ILE A 172 8.19 -7.32 5.03
CA ILE A 172 7.56 -8.11 3.97
C ILE A 172 7.23 -7.20 2.79
N VAL A 173 7.74 -7.56 1.63
CA VAL A 173 7.30 -7.00 0.35
C VAL A 173 6.08 -7.78 -0.10
N TRP A 174 4.98 -7.07 -0.29
CA TRP A 174 3.72 -7.63 -0.74
C TRP A 174 3.54 -7.45 -2.24
N ARG A 175 3.29 -8.53 -2.98
CA ARG A 175 2.77 -8.47 -4.35
C ARG A 175 1.32 -8.93 -4.32
N VAL A 176 0.41 -8.04 -4.66
CA VAL A 176 -1.03 -8.29 -4.59
C VAL A 176 -1.63 -8.13 -5.98
N THR A 177 -2.36 -9.16 -6.41
CA THR A 177 -3.14 -9.11 -7.64
C THR A 177 -4.61 -9.00 -7.28
N LEU A 178 -5.26 -7.92 -7.71
CA LEU A 178 -6.68 -7.68 -7.56
C LEU A 178 -7.40 -8.12 -8.83
N ASN A 179 -8.49 -8.88 -8.68
CA ASN A 179 -9.38 -9.31 -9.77
C ASN A 179 -8.63 -9.93 -10.97
N GLU A 180 -7.55 -10.69 -10.70
CA GLU A 180 -6.70 -11.37 -11.70
C GLU A 180 -6.05 -10.43 -12.74
N ARG A 181 -6.07 -9.10 -12.53
CA ARG A 181 -5.61 -8.12 -13.53
C ARG A 181 -4.74 -6.99 -12.99
N SER A 182 -5.04 -6.43 -11.85
CA SER A 182 -4.27 -5.32 -11.28
C SER A 182 -3.21 -5.84 -10.31
N VAL A 183 -1.96 -5.88 -10.75
CA VAL A 183 -0.83 -6.33 -9.94
C VAL A 183 -0.10 -5.14 -9.36
N VAL A 184 -0.02 -5.07 -8.04
CA VAL A 184 0.73 -4.04 -7.32
C VAL A 184 1.77 -4.64 -6.39
N VAL A 185 2.84 -3.88 -6.12
CA VAL A 185 3.89 -4.26 -5.18
C VAL A 185 4.08 -3.14 -4.17
N HIS A 186 3.91 -3.44 -2.88
CA HIS A 186 4.27 -2.55 -1.79
C HIS A 186 5.53 -3.06 -1.12
N MET A 187 6.55 -2.20 -0.98
CA MET A 187 7.88 -2.66 -0.61
C MET A 187 8.23 -2.41 0.86
N GLY A 188 7.40 -1.66 1.58
CA GLY A 188 7.71 -1.23 2.94
C GLY A 188 9.09 -0.58 2.99
N ASP A 189 9.82 -0.81 4.05
CA ASP A 189 11.18 -0.29 4.26
C ASP A 189 12.29 -1.21 3.68
N ALA A 190 12.03 -1.80 2.53
CA ALA A 190 12.99 -2.68 1.88
C ALA A 190 14.38 -2.04 1.72
N ASP A 191 15.43 -2.82 1.99
CA ASP A 191 16.81 -2.45 1.68
C ASP A 191 17.03 -2.46 0.16
N SER A 192 17.72 -1.45 -0.35
CA SER A 192 17.97 -1.27 -1.79
C SER A 192 19.22 -1.99 -2.32
N ASN A 193 19.66 -3.05 -1.67
CA ASN A 193 20.76 -3.89 -2.14
C ASN A 193 20.22 -5.02 -3.04
N ASP A 194 20.74 -5.12 -4.27
CA ASP A 194 20.28 -6.10 -5.27
C ASP A 194 20.46 -7.56 -4.83
N VAL A 195 21.34 -7.84 -3.91
CA VAL A 195 21.54 -9.21 -3.40
C VAL A 195 20.24 -9.83 -2.86
N HIS A 196 19.35 -9.02 -2.31
CA HIS A 196 18.07 -9.48 -1.76
C HIS A 196 17.06 -9.85 -2.85
N PHE A 197 17.07 -9.09 -3.95
CA PHE A 197 16.15 -9.28 -5.08
C PHE A 197 16.68 -10.32 -6.06
N ALA A 198 18.00 -10.32 -6.32
CA ALA A 198 18.65 -11.27 -7.23
C ALA A 198 18.42 -12.73 -6.81
N ARG A 199 18.37 -13.00 -5.51
CA ARG A 199 18.13 -14.34 -4.96
C ARG A 199 16.78 -14.93 -5.41
N ASN A 200 15.78 -14.10 -5.58
CA ASN A 200 14.44 -14.47 -6.03
C ASN A 200 14.17 -14.00 -7.47
N SER A 201 15.21 -13.97 -8.33
CA SER A 201 15.10 -13.43 -9.69
C SER A 201 14.04 -14.12 -10.54
N GLU A 202 13.87 -15.43 -10.40
CA GLU A 202 12.82 -16.19 -11.08
C GLU A 202 11.43 -15.73 -10.64
N TYR A 203 11.21 -15.54 -9.35
CA TYR A 203 9.94 -15.03 -8.81
C TYR A 203 9.61 -13.64 -9.35
N TRP A 204 10.59 -12.73 -9.35
CA TRP A 204 10.37 -11.38 -9.87
C TRP A 204 10.06 -11.39 -11.36
N GLY A 205 10.69 -12.26 -12.14
CA GLY A 205 10.50 -12.38 -13.58
C GLY A 205 9.16 -12.98 -14.02
N GLN A 206 8.39 -13.58 -13.11
CA GLN A 206 7.12 -14.24 -13.45
C GLN A 206 6.01 -13.27 -13.87
N VAL A 207 5.97 -12.08 -13.26
CA VAL A 207 4.90 -11.10 -13.46
C VAL A 207 5.51 -9.70 -13.51
N SER A 208 5.11 -8.89 -14.50
CA SER A 208 5.39 -7.46 -14.52
C SER A 208 4.25 -6.71 -13.83
N PRO A 209 4.46 -6.14 -12.63
CA PRO A 209 3.41 -5.42 -11.92
C PRO A 209 2.95 -4.18 -12.69
N ASN A 210 1.68 -3.81 -12.53
CA ASN A 210 1.18 -2.55 -13.08
C ASN A 210 1.80 -1.35 -12.34
N MET A 211 1.92 -1.47 -11.01
CA MET A 211 2.47 -0.41 -10.18
C MET A 211 3.26 -0.97 -9.00
N ALA A 212 4.35 -0.29 -8.63
CA ALA A 212 5.07 -0.57 -7.39
C ALA A 212 5.19 0.69 -6.54
N PHE A 213 5.18 0.48 -5.23
CA PHE A 213 5.34 1.50 -4.21
C PHE A 213 6.66 1.23 -3.45
N PRO A 214 7.81 1.61 -4.03
CA PRO A 214 9.08 1.53 -3.34
C PRO A 214 9.28 2.73 -2.41
N PRO A 215 10.02 2.58 -1.30
CA PRO A 215 10.46 3.73 -0.53
C PRO A 215 11.38 4.63 -1.37
N TYR A 216 11.31 5.94 -1.12
CA TYR A 216 11.93 6.97 -1.98
C TYR A 216 13.43 6.79 -2.24
N TRP A 217 14.16 6.12 -1.33
CA TRP A 217 15.61 5.93 -1.49
C TRP A 217 15.99 4.99 -2.64
N PHE A 218 15.07 4.17 -3.14
CA PHE A 218 15.33 3.39 -4.36
C PHE A 218 15.60 4.28 -5.58
N PHE A 219 14.96 5.43 -5.65
CA PHE A 219 15.22 6.41 -6.71
C PHE A 219 16.53 7.17 -6.50
N GLY A 220 17.02 7.21 -5.26
CA GLY A 220 18.22 7.94 -4.86
C GLY A 220 19.53 7.27 -5.29
N SER A 221 19.55 5.97 -5.50
CA SER A 221 20.75 5.18 -5.83
C SER A 221 20.68 4.55 -7.22
N ARG A 222 21.84 4.23 -7.80
CA ARG A 222 21.91 3.47 -9.06
C ARG A 222 21.38 2.06 -8.87
N GLU A 223 21.73 1.43 -7.76
CA GLU A 223 21.33 0.06 -7.43
C GLU A 223 19.82 -0.04 -7.23
N GLY A 224 19.23 0.87 -6.43
CA GLY A 224 17.79 0.92 -6.23
C GLY A 224 17.02 1.07 -7.54
N ARG A 225 17.46 1.96 -8.45
CA ARG A 225 16.84 2.09 -9.78
C ARG A 225 16.97 0.82 -10.61
N ASN A 226 18.15 0.16 -10.57
CA ASN A 226 18.35 -1.11 -11.26
C ASN A 226 17.40 -2.20 -10.73
N ILE A 227 17.16 -2.25 -9.43
CA ILE A 227 16.18 -3.18 -8.82
C ILE A 227 14.78 -2.89 -9.36
N LEU A 228 14.36 -1.62 -9.38
CA LEU A 228 13.03 -1.24 -9.88
C LEU A 228 12.86 -1.61 -11.35
N GLU A 229 13.88 -1.39 -12.18
CA GLU A 229 13.84 -1.63 -13.63
C GLU A 229 13.96 -3.13 -13.99
N ASN A 230 14.89 -3.85 -13.33
CA ASN A 230 15.32 -5.17 -13.79
C ASN A 230 14.92 -6.33 -12.85
N ARG A 231 14.44 -6.04 -11.64
CA ARG A 231 13.92 -7.06 -10.72
C ARG A 231 12.41 -6.93 -10.58
N VAL A 232 11.95 -5.84 -9.97
CA VAL A 232 10.51 -5.61 -9.76
C VAL A 232 9.78 -5.45 -11.09
N GLY A 233 10.36 -4.70 -12.03
CA GLY A 233 9.89 -4.59 -13.40
C GLY A 233 8.46 -4.03 -13.54
N ALA A 234 8.03 -3.18 -12.59
CA ALA A 234 6.71 -2.58 -12.64
C ALA A 234 6.62 -1.54 -13.77
N LYS A 235 5.46 -1.47 -14.43
CA LYS A 235 5.20 -0.47 -15.49
C LYS A 235 5.32 0.96 -14.95
N ARG A 236 4.96 1.17 -13.69
CA ARG A 236 5.09 2.44 -12.99
C ARG A 236 5.59 2.24 -11.56
N ASN A 237 6.57 3.05 -11.16
CA ASN A 237 7.05 3.10 -9.78
C ASN A 237 6.66 4.46 -9.18
N VAL A 238 5.94 4.44 -8.05
CA VAL A 238 5.54 5.64 -7.31
C VAL A 238 6.18 5.58 -5.92
N GLY A 239 7.09 6.50 -5.65
CA GLY A 239 7.84 6.51 -4.38
C GLY A 239 6.96 6.93 -3.21
N ILE A 240 7.11 6.21 -2.11
CA ILE A 240 6.49 6.43 -0.81
C ILE A 240 7.56 6.62 0.26
N HIS A 241 7.16 6.74 1.53
CA HIS A 241 8.08 7.00 2.66
C HIS A 241 8.93 8.26 2.47
N VAL A 242 8.34 9.30 1.88
CA VAL A 242 9.04 10.53 1.52
C VAL A 242 9.11 11.47 2.71
N PRO A 243 10.33 11.82 3.19
CA PRO A 243 10.47 12.78 4.27
C PRO A 243 9.87 14.15 3.91
N ARG A 244 9.24 14.80 4.89
CA ARG A 244 8.65 16.16 4.74
C ARG A 244 9.66 17.23 4.31
N THR A 245 10.94 16.96 4.47
CA THR A 245 12.03 17.85 4.03
C THR A 245 12.30 17.78 2.52
N ILE A 246 11.79 16.76 1.83
CA ILE A 246 11.88 16.65 0.37
C ILE A 246 10.84 17.60 -0.26
N PRO A 247 11.27 18.56 -1.13
CA PRO A 247 10.35 19.50 -1.75
C PRO A 247 9.31 18.83 -2.66
N GLY A 248 8.08 19.35 -2.64
CA GLY A 248 7.02 18.92 -3.58
C GLY A 248 7.39 19.25 -5.04
N ASP A 249 7.98 20.43 -5.29
CA ASP A 249 8.48 20.82 -6.62
C ASP A 249 9.67 19.94 -7.04
N PRO A 250 9.54 19.13 -8.11
CA PRO A 250 10.62 18.27 -8.60
C PRO A 250 11.93 18.97 -8.89
N MET A 251 11.89 20.24 -9.30
CA MET A 251 13.09 21.01 -9.64
C MET A 251 13.91 21.38 -8.41
N GLN A 252 13.27 21.46 -7.24
CA GLN A 252 13.91 21.76 -5.96
C GLN A 252 14.40 20.50 -5.23
N ARG A 253 13.99 19.31 -5.69
CA ARG A 253 14.42 18.03 -5.10
C ARG A 253 15.91 17.78 -5.30
N PRO A 254 16.52 16.97 -4.42
CA PRO A 254 17.85 16.41 -4.70
C PRO A 254 17.91 15.81 -6.11
N ARG A 255 19.03 16.03 -6.80
CA ARG A 255 19.19 15.68 -8.22
C ARG A 255 18.71 14.25 -8.58
N PRO A 256 18.99 13.20 -7.79
CA PRO A 256 18.53 11.83 -8.10
C PRO A 256 17.01 11.66 -8.05
N LEU A 257 16.29 12.53 -7.34
CA LEU A 257 14.83 12.43 -7.15
C LEU A 257 14.02 13.33 -8.09
N ARG A 258 14.67 14.14 -8.94
CA ARG A 258 13.98 15.12 -9.80
C ARG A 258 13.02 14.48 -10.80
N GLY A 259 13.37 13.29 -11.32
CA GLY A 259 12.55 12.55 -12.25
C GLY A 259 11.64 11.49 -11.62
N ALA A 260 11.69 11.33 -10.29
CA ALA A 260 10.89 10.34 -9.60
C ALA A 260 9.43 10.79 -9.46
N ASP A 261 8.50 9.88 -9.76
CA ASP A 261 7.10 10.02 -9.34
C ASP A 261 7.01 9.68 -7.86
N LEU A 262 6.66 10.65 -7.03
CA LEU A 262 6.58 10.50 -5.59
C LEU A 262 5.18 10.89 -5.11
N PHE A 263 4.63 10.15 -4.18
CA PHE A 263 3.50 10.59 -3.39
C PHE A 263 3.96 11.57 -2.32
N MET A 264 3.38 12.77 -2.31
CA MET A 264 3.82 13.89 -1.47
C MET A 264 2.72 14.46 -0.59
N VAL A 265 1.47 14.40 -1.06
CA VAL A 265 0.33 15.04 -0.39
C VAL A 265 -0.80 14.03 -0.22
N PRO A 266 -1.33 13.81 1.00
CA PRO A 266 -2.50 12.97 1.21
C PRO A 266 -3.66 13.36 0.29
N GLY A 267 -4.30 12.36 -0.31
CA GLY A 267 -5.35 12.54 -1.30
C GLY A 267 -4.89 12.47 -2.76
N GLU A 268 -3.57 12.44 -3.02
CA GLU A 268 -3.07 12.22 -4.38
C GLU A 268 -3.48 10.83 -4.91
N THR A 269 -3.76 10.74 -6.21
CA THR A 269 -4.10 9.48 -6.87
C THR A 269 -3.20 9.20 -8.06
N ARG A 270 -3.05 7.92 -8.38
CA ARG A 270 -2.40 7.44 -9.61
C ARG A 270 -3.24 6.33 -10.24
N ARG A 271 -3.53 6.43 -11.53
CA ARG A 271 -4.20 5.33 -12.27
C ARG A 271 -3.25 4.14 -12.40
N ILE A 272 -3.80 2.95 -12.21
CA ILE A 272 -3.14 1.67 -12.42
C ILE A 272 -3.55 1.20 -13.81
N ASN A 273 -2.61 1.10 -14.75
CA ASN A 273 -2.86 0.76 -16.16
C ASN A 273 -2.29 -0.62 -16.52
#